data_da9423f56c3d9cc5f5e38f38021f1a11
#
_entry.id   da9423f56c3d9cc5f5e38f38021f1a11
#
_cell.length_a   1.000
_cell.length_b   1.000
_cell.length_c   1.000
_cell.angle_alpha   90.00
_cell.angle_beta   90.00
_cell.angle_gamma   90.00
#
_symmetry.space_group_name_H-M   'P 1'
#
loop_
_entity.id
_entity.type
_entity.pdbx_description
1 polymer ?
#
loop_
_entity_poly.entity_id
_entity_poly.type
_entity_poly.pdbx_seq_one_letter_code
_entity_poly.pdbx_strand_id
1 'polypeptide(L)'
;VGGAAVAIVLHLPWSLDLLLPGTPLSAVTGAETARHGTPLAELLRFDLGPLGGGLLGWAVLIPAVLPLLIARDERHAWAVRGWTMAVVAWALAWAVERGDVPFALPSPDVLLAPAAAGLALATAMGVAAFQVDLPGYRFGWRQLAAVVAAGALAVCILPVLGAAFDGAWSMPRGDHTRALRFIDAENDEAPFR
;
A
#
# COMPACT_ATOMS: atom_id res chain seq x y z
N VAL A 1 -16.62 -21.96 -10.36
CA VAL A 1 -15.73 -23.14 -10.22
C VAL A 1 -14.82 -23.29 -11.45
N GLY A 2 -15.34 -23.13 -12.69
CA GLY A 2 -14.54 -23.30 -13.93
C GLY A 2 -13.38 -22.31 -14.07
N GLY A 3 -13.58 -21.02 -13.75
CA GLY A 3 -12.53 -20.00 -13.84
C GLY A 3 -11.34 -20.26 -12.91
N ALA A 4 -11.59 -20.74 -11.69
CA ALA A 4 -10.54 -21.11 -10.76
C ALA A 4 -9.72 -22.33 -11.27
N ALA A 5 -10.40 -23.31 -11.83
CA ALA A 5 -9.72 -24.48 -12.43
C ALA A 5 -8.82 -24.08 -13.60
N VAL A 6 -9.30 -23.20 -14.49
CA VAL A 6 -8.49 -22.68 -15.61
C VAL A 6 -7.29 -21.89 -15.10
N ALA A 7 -7.47 -21.03 -14.08
CA ALA A 7 -6.37 -20.29 -13.49
C ALA A 7 -5.31 -21.23 -12.89
N ILE A 8 -5.72 -22.25 -12.14
CA ILE A 8 -4.81 -23.26 -11.59
C ILE A 8 -4.04 -23.98 -12.70
N VAL A 9 -4.72 -24.43 -13.75
CA VAL A 9 -4.09 -25.14 -14.87
C VAL A 9 -3.08 -24.27 -15.59
N LEU A 10 -3.39 -23.00 -15.82
CA LEU A 10 -2.48 -22.04 -16.46
C LEU A 10 -1.22 -21.75 -15.63
N HIS A 11 -1.35 -21.81 -14.28
CA HIS A 11 -0.23 -21.58 -13.37
C HIS A 11 0.51 -22.89 -13.00
N LEU A 12 -0.01 -24.04 -13.39
CA LEU A 12 0.52 -25.34 -12.99
C LEU A 12 2.02 -25.54 -13.32
N PRO A 13 2.53 -25.13 -14.50
CA PRO A 13 3.96 -25.23 -14.78
C PRO A 13 4.82 -24.45 -13.79
N TRP A 14 4.42 -23.23 -13.44
CA TRP A 14 5.11 -22.38 -12.49
C TRP A 14 4.92 -22.84 -11.04
N SER A 15 3.73 -23.32 -10.71
CA SER A 15 3.42 -23.81 -9.37
C SER A 15 4.20 -25.08 -9.04
N LEU A 16 4.44 -25.94 -10.01
CA LEU A 16 5.24 -27.16 -9.82
C LEU A 16 6.70 -26.83 -9.52
N ASP A 17 7.27 -25.86 -10.22
CA ASP A 17 8.63 -25.40 -9.95
C ASP A 17 8.76 -24.81 -8.52
N LEU A 18 7.71 -24.16 -8.02
CA LEU A 18 7.69 -23.60 -6.67
C LEU A 18 7.52 -24.66 -5.57
N LEU A 19 6.89 -25.80 -5.89
CA LEU A 19 6.67 -26.90 -4.95
C LEU A 19 7.81 -27.90 -4.91
N LEU A 20 8.76 -27.84 -5.87
CA LEU A 20 9.90 -28.72 -5.91
C LEU A 20 10.90 -28.40 -4.80
N PRO A 21 11.43 -29.42 -4.10
CA PRO A 21 12.43 -29.23 -3.07
C PRO A 21 13.70 -28.62 -3.67
N GLY A 22 14.12 -27.47 -3.17
CA GLY A 22 15.31 -26.75 -3.62
C GLY A 22 15.03 -25.41 -4.31
N THR A 23 13.79 -25.08 -4.60
CA THR A 23 13.43 -23.75 -5.10
C THR A 23 13.49 -22.74 -3.94
N PRO A 24 14.32 -21.69 -4.01
CA PRO A 24 14.38 -20.69 -2.96
C PRO A 24 13.04 -19.92 -2.88
N LEU A 25 12.53 -19.69 -1.68
CA LEU A 25 11.31 -18.90 -1.49
C LEU A 25 11.40 -17.51 -2.11
N SER A 26 12.61 -16.98 -2.32
CA SER A 26 12.87 -15.74 -3.04
C SER A 26 12.36 -15.76 -4.50
N ALA A 27 12.24 -16.94 -5.13
CA ALA A 27 11.64 -17.06 -6.46
C ALA A 27 10.13 -16.77 -6.46
N VAL A 28 9.45 -16.99 -5.32
CA VAL A 28 8.03 -16.70 -5.12
C VAL A 28 7.80 -15.28 -4.63
N THR A 29 8.64 -14.85 -3.70
CA THR A 29 8.47 -13.57 -2.98
C THR A 29 9.19 -12.39 -3.66
N GLY A 30 9.92 -12.67 -4.73
CA GLY A 30 10.75 -11.68 -5.43
C GLY A 30 12.18 -11.61 -4.87
N ALA A 31 12.99 -10.76 -5.51
CA ALA A 31 14.36 -10.53 -5.06
C ALA A 31 14.38 -9.98 -3.63
N GLU A 32 15.36 -10.43 -2.85
CA GLU A 32 15.60 -9.91 -1.52
C GLU A 32 15.86 -8.40 -1.62
N THR A 33 14.93 -7.60 -1.14
CA THR A 33 15.06 -6.15 -1.18
C THR A 33 16.00 -5.74 -0.05
N ALA A 34 16.93 -4.85 -0.34
CA ALA A 34 17.80 -4.31 0.70
C ALA A 34 16.95 -3.68 1.81
N ARG A 35 17.20 -4.11 3.05
CA ARG A 35 16.53 -3.54 4.23
C ARG A 35 17.02 -2.11 4.42
N HIS A 36 16.12 -1.16 4.44
CA HIS A 36 16.46 0.25 4.61
C HIS A 36 16.43 0.69 6.07
N GLY A 37 15.97 -0.19 6.99
CA GLY A 37 15.82 0.16 8.39
C GLY A 37 14.75 1.23 8.62
N THR A 38 13.71 1.22 7.81
CA THR A 38 12.65 2.23 7.82
C THR A 38 11.98 2.31 9.19
N PRO A 39 11.95 3.49 9.84
CA PRO A 39 11.32 3.64 11.14
C PRO A 39 9.81 3.40 11.06
N LEU A 40 9.24 2.84 12.13
CA LEU A 40 7.81 2.54 12.24
C LEU A 40 6.93 3.75 11.89
N ALA A 41 7.35 4.94 12.27
CA ALA A 41 6.60 6.16 11.98
C ALA A 41 6.46 6.45 10.47
N GLU A 42 7.44 6.08 9.67
CA GLU A 42 7.39 6.21 8.20
C GLU A 42 6.48 5.16 7.59
N LEU A 43 6.54 3.92 8.07
CA LEU A 43 5.62 2.86 7.67
C LEU A 43 4.16 3.23 7.95
N LEU A 44 3.87 3.76 9.15
CA LEU A 44 2.52 4.15 9.56
C LEU A 44 1.93 5.28 8.69
N ARG A 45 2.75 6.20 8.21
CA ARG A 45 2.32 7.31 7.35
C ARG A 45 2.51 7.07 5.86
N PHE A 46 2.91 5.84 5.47
CA PHE A 46 3.17 5.45 4.07
C PHE A 46 4.24 6.33 3.39
N ASP A 47 5.25 6.75 4.14
CA ASP A 47 6.32 7.64 3.67
C ASP A 47 7.52 6.81 3.20
N LEU A 48 7.33 6.01 2.15
CA LEU A 48 8.31 5.05 1.63
C LEU A 48 8.94 5.50 0.31
N GLY A 49 8.64 6.68 -0.15
CA GLY A 49 9.16 7.13 -1.44
C GLY A 49 8.79 8.56 -1.78
N PRO A 50 9.12 8.99 -2.99
CA PRO A 50 8.98 10.38 -3.42
C PRO A 50 7.53 10.88 -3.45
N LEU A 51 6.55 9.98 -3.44
CA LEU A 51 5.12 10.30 -3.31
C LEU A 51 4.64 10.25 -1.86
N GLY A 52 5.51 9.87 -0.93
CA GLY A 52 5.24 9.91 0.50
C GLY A 52 4.91 11.33 0.93
N GLY A 53 3.79 11.50 1.63
CA GLY A 53 3.31 12.82 2.06
C GLY A 53 4.08 13.42 3.22
N GLY A 54 5.18 12.84 3.67
CA GLY A 54 5.87 13.26 4.88
C GLY A 54 4.92 13.34 6.07
N LEU A 55 4.86 14.49 6.74
CA LEU A 55 3.93 14.71 7.86
C LEU A 55 2.45 14.65 7.43
N LEU A 56 2.13 14.97 6.17
CA LEU A 56 0.76 14.88 5.64
C LEU A 56 0.25 13.45 5.56
N GLY A 57 1.14 12.45 5.51
CA GLY A 57 0.77 11.04 5.55
C GLY A 57 -0.05 10.64 6.79
N TRP A 58 0.11 11.34 7.91
CA TRP A 58 -0.73 11.12 9.10
C TRP A 58 -2.20 11.45 8.86
N ALA A 59 -2.50 12.34 7.93
CA ALA A 59 -3.87 12.75 7.63
C ALA A 59 -4.74 11.58 7.12
N VAL A 60 -4.14 10.54 6.55
CA VAL A 60 -4.86 9.34 6.06
C VAL A 60 -5.54 8.55 7.19
N LEU A 61 -5.00 8.63 8.40
CA LEU A 61 -5.54 7.91 9.56
C LEU A 61 -6.83 8.56 10.10
N ILE A 62 -6.97 9.87 9.95
CA ILE A 62 -8.10 10.64 10.52
C ILE A 62 -9.45 10.14 9.95
N PRO A 63 -9.67 10.09 8.63
CA PRO A 63 -10.93 9.60 8.07
C PRO A 63 -11.15 8.10 8.35
N ALA A 64 -10.07 7.31 8.47
CA ALA A 64 -10.18 5.89 8.75
C ALA A 64 -10.56 5.59 10.22
N VAL A 65 -10.26 6.49 11.17
CA VAL A 65 -10.70 6.36 12.57
C VAL A 65 -12.18 6.72 12.73
N LEU A 66 -12.71 7.61 11.88
CA LEU A 66 -14.08 8.10 12.01
C LEU A 66 -15.14 6.98 12.16
N PRO A 67 -15.14 5.92 11.34
CA PRO A 67 -16.17 4.88 11.47
C PRO A 67 -16.10 4.10 12.78
N LEU A 68 -14.95 4.02 13.43
CA LEU A 68 -14.83 3.40 14.75
C LEU A 68 -15.62 4.18 15.83
N LEU A 69 -15.84 5.49 15.59
CA LEU A 69 -16.54 6.38 16.52
C LEU A 69 -18.02 6.55 16.19
N ILE A 70 -18.40 6.51 14.91
CA ILE A 70 -19.76 6.87 14.48
C ILE A 70 -20.54 5.71 13.83
N ALA A 71 -19.86 4.73 13.23
CA ALA A 71 -20.52 3.63 12.55
C ALA A 71 -21.18 2.66 13.54
N ARG A 72 -22.21 1.97 13.06
CA ARG A 72 -22.97 0.99 13.83
C ARG A 72 -23.04 -0.33 13.11
N ASP A 73 -23.28 -1.36 13.87
CA ASP A 73 -23.55 -2.72 13.40
C ASP A 73 -22.52 -3.21 12.37
N GLU A 74 -22.95 -3.56 11.20
CA GLU A 74 -22.12 -4.15 10.15
C GLU A 74 -21.03 -3.19 9.65
N ARG A 75 -21.32 -1.88 9.53
CA ARG A 75 -20.33 -0.87 9.09
C ARG A 75 -19.18 -0.74 10.10
N HIS A 76 -19.49 -0.77 11.40
CA HIS A 76 -18.48 -0.82 12.44
C HIS A 76 -17.64 -2.09 12.35
N ALA A 77 -18.27 -3.25 12.15
CA ALA A 77 -17.56 -4.52 12.01
C ALA A 77 -16.59 -4.52 10.80
N TRP A 78 -17.01 -3.95 9.66
CA TRP A 78 -16.14 -3.80 8.49
C TRP A 78 -15.00 -2.80 8.71
N ALA A 79 -15.25 -1.70 9.42
CA ALA A 79 -14.19 -0.77 9.79
C ALA A 79 -13.13 -1.44 10.69
N VAL A 80 -13.56 -2.24 11.67
CA VAL A 80 -12.65 -3.01 12.52
C VAL A 80 -11.83 -4.01 11.71
N ARG A 81 -12.45 -4.72 10.76
CA ARG A 81 -11.71 -5.63 9.85
C ARG A 81 -10.68 -4.89 9.01
N GLY A 82 -11.04 -3.73 8.46
CA GLY A 82 -10.11 -2.88 7.73
C GLY A 82 -8.91 -2.45 8.59
N TRP A 83 -9.15 -2.02 9.82
CA TRP A 83 -8.10 -1.68 10.77
C TRP A 83 -7.24 -2.88 11.17
N THR A 84 -7.86 -4.05 11.38
CA THR A 84 -7.11 -5.29 11.68
C THR A 84 -6.16 -5.61 10.54
N MET A 85 -6.64 -5.52 9.28
CA MET A 85 -5.80 -5.73 8.11
C MET A 85 -4.64 -4.73 8.04
N ALA A 86 -4.90 -3.45 8.33
CA ALA A 86 -3.88 -2.42 8.34
C ALA A 86 -2.81 -2.67 9.42
N VAL A 87 -3.24 -2.98 10.65
CA VAL A 87 -2.33 -3.26 11.76
C VAL A 87 -1.46 -4.48 11.50
N VAL A 88 -2.04 -5.55 10.97
CA VAL A 88 -1.29 -6.77 10.62
C VAL A 88 -0.26 -6.48 9.53
N ALA A 89 -0.63 -5.74 8.49
CA ALA A 89 0.28 -5.37 7.41
C ALA A 89 1.44 -4.48 7.90
N TRP A 90 1.16 -3.49 8.75
CA TRP A 90 2.20 -2.66 9.37
C TRP A 90 3.13 -3.48 10.28
N ALA A 91 2.57 -4.36 11.11
CA ALA A 91 3.36 -5.22 11.97
C ALA A 91 4.28 -6.14 11.15
N LEU A 92 3.77 -6.70 10.05
CA LEU A 92 4.55 -7.52 9.14
C LEU A 92 5.65 -6.73 8.45
N ALA A 93 5.33 -5.58 7.87
CA ALA A 93 6.31 -4.70 7.23
C ALA A 93 7.42 -4.28 8.21
N TRP A 94 7.05 -3.93 9.44
CA TRP A 94 8.00 -3.57 10.48
C TRP A 94 8.88 -4.75 10.92
N ALA A 95 8.33 -5.94 11.08
CA ALA A 95 9.08 -7.15 11.41
C ALA A 95 10.10 -7.51 10.31
N VAL A 96 9.71 -7.33 9.03
CA VAL A 96 10.60 -7.52 7.88
C VAL A 96 11.76 -6.53 7.90
N GLU A 97 11.48 -5.24 8.12
CA GLU A 97 12.51 -4.20 8.20
C GLU A 97 13.50 -4.44 9.36
N ARG A 98 13.05 -5.02 10.45
CA ARG A 98 13.91 -5.40 11.59
C ARG A 98 14.72 -6.67 11.35
N GLY A 99 14.35 -7.46 10.35
CA GLY A 99 14.97 -8.75 10.10
C GLY A 99 14.49 -9.86 11.03
N ASP A 100 13.35 -9.66 11.70
CA ASP A 100 12.77 -10.65 12.61
C ASP A 100 12.13 -11.83 11.84
N VAL A 101 11.98 -11.71 10.52
CA VAL A 101 11.38 -12.73 9.64
C VAL A 101 12.49 -13.50 8.94
N PRO A 102 12.53 -14.84 9.05
CA PRO A 102 13.64 -15.67 8.54
C PRO A 102 13.56 -15.99 7.05
N PHE A 103 12.60 -15.45 6.32
CA PHE A 103 12.41 -15.69 4.89
C PHE A 103 12.27 -14.36 4.13
N ALA A 104 12.66 -14.39 2.84
CA ALA A 104 12.55 -13.23 1.98
C ALA A 104 11.07 -12.88 1.76
N LEU A 105 10.72 -11.63 2.03
CA LEU A 105 9.40 -11.07 1.77
C LEU A 105 9.54 -9.90 0.81
N PRO A 106 8.45 -9.53 0.11
CA PRO A 106 8.42 -8.35 -0.75
C PRO A 106 8.83 -7.07 -0.01
N SER A 107 9.18 -6.05 -0.80
CA SER A 107 9.50 -4.73 -0.25
C SER A 107 8.36 -4.19 0.64
N PRO A 108 8.67 -3.32 1.61
CA PRO A 108 7.67 -2.70 2.47
C PRO A 108 6.54 -2.03 1.70
N ASP A 109 6.81 -1.46 0.52
CA ASP A 109 5.80 -0.84 -0.35
C ASP A 109 4.69 -1.81 -0.72
N VAL A 110 5.05 -3.05 -1.07
CA VAL A 110 4.08 -4.10 -1.42
C VAL A 110 3.36 -4.61 -0.16
N LEU A 111 4.10 -4.77 0.95
CA LEU A 111 3.53 -5.24 2.22
C LEU A 111 2.54 -4.24 2.83
N LEU A 112 2.68 -2.94 2.53
CA LEU A 112 1.76 -1.90 2.98
C LEU A 112 0.50 -1.76 2.11
N ALA A 113 0.44 -2.37 0.92
CA ALA A 113 -0.75 -2.33 0.08
C ALA A 113 -2.03 -2.82 0.81
N PRO A 114 -2.01 -3.94 1.56
CA PRO A 114 -3.16 -4.34 2.38
C PRO A 114 -3.51 -3.32 3.47
N ALA A 115 -2.52 -2.63 4.06
CA ALA A 115 -2.80 -1.58 5.03
C ALA A 115 -3.56 -0.41 4.39
N ALA A 116 -3.12 0.04 3.22
CA ALA A 116 -3.80 1.09 2.46
C ALA A 116 -5.23 0.68 2.08
N ALA A 117 -5.43 -0.55 1.61
CA ALA A 117 -6.74 -1.10 1.29
C ALA A 117 -7.66 -1.17 2.54
N GLY A 118 -7.11 -1.58 3.69
CA GLY A 118 -7.84 -1.63 4.96
C GLY A 118 -8.30 -0.26 5.43
N LEU A 119 -7.43 0.76 5.35
CA LEU A 119 -7.79 2.14 5.69
C LEU A 119 -8.79 2.75 4.71
N ALA A 120 -8.66 2.43 3.41
CA ALA A 120 -9.63 2.86 2.40
C ALA A 120 -11.03 2.25 2.68
N LEU A 121 -11.08 0.96 3.03
CA LEU A 121 -12.32 0.30 3.43
C LEU A 121 -12.91 0.94 4.69
N ALA A 122 -12.10 1.17 5.72
CA ALA A 122 -12.55 1.85 6.94
C ALA A 122 -13.11 3.24 6.61
N THR A 123 -12.39 4.04 5.81
CA THR A 123 -12.85 5.37 5.38
C THR A 123 -14.17 5.31 4.63
N ALA A 124 -14.34 4.35 3.70
CA ALA A 124 -15.58 4.15 2.97
C ALA A 124 -16.76 3.81 3.91
N MET A 125 -16.51 2.98 4.93
CA MET A 125 -17.51 2.69 5.97
C MET A 125 -17.85 3.94 6.80
N GLY A 126 -16.90 4.83 7.01
CA GLY A 126 -17.11 6.14 7.65
C GLY A 126 -18.04 7.04 6.84
N VAL A 127 -17.81 7.13 5.53
CA VAL A 127 -18.68 7.89 4.61
C VAL A 127 -20.10 7.30 4.61
N ALA A 128 -20.23 5.98 4.52
CA ALA A 128 -21.53 5.31 4.55
C ALA A 128 -22.25 5.51 5.91
N ALA A 129 -21.52 5.45 7.02
CA ALA A 129 -22.09 5.71 8.35
C ALA A 129 -22.55 7.16 8.50
N PHE A 130 -21.83 8.11 7.91
CA PHE A 130 -22.24 9.51 7.90
C PHE A 130 -23.57 9.72 7.17
N GLN A 131 -23.78 9.01 6.06
CA GLN A 131 -25.01 9.11 5.26
C GLN A 131 -26.20 8.40 5.92
N VAL A 132 -25.97 7.25 6.56
CA VAL A 132 -27.04 6.36 7.00
C VAL A 132 -27.29 6.48 8.51
N ASP A 133 -26.24 6.58 9.32
CA ASP A 133 -26.35 6.51 10.78
C ASP A 133 -26.54 7.89 11.45
N LEU A 134 -26.28 8.99 10.71
CA LEU A 134 -26.40 10.37 11.22
C LEU A 134 -27.70 11.12 10.88
N PRO A 135 -28.52 10.73 9.88
CA PRO A 135 -29.76 11.44 9.58
C PRO A 135 -30.67 11.50 10.82
N GLY A 136 -31.15 12.71 11.18
CA GLY A 136 -32.06 12.93 12.32
C GLY A 136 -31.39 13.28 13.65
N TYR A 137 -30.05 13.24 13.73
CA TYR A 137 -29.35 13.75 14.93
C TYR A 137 -29.27 15.27 14.96
N ARG A 138 -29.42 15.85 16.17
CA ARG A 138 -29.15 17.28 16.39
C ARG A 138 -27.67 17.55 16.11
N PHE A 139 -27.36 18.76 15.67
CA PHE A 139 -25.99 19.20 15.41
C PHE A 139 -25.12 18.95 16.65
N GLY A 140 -23.99 18.27 16.48
CA GLY A 140 -23.13 17.87 17.58
C GLY A 140 -21.70 17.52 17.11
N TRP A 141 -20.89 16.99 18.03
CA TRP A 141 -19.48 16.66 17.79
C TRP A 141 -19.24 15.72 16.60
N ARG A 142 -20.23 14.87 16.25
CA ARG A 142 -20.12 13.92 15.14
C ARG A 142 -20.04 14.62 13.78
N GLN A 143 -20.79 15.69 13.60
CA GLN A 143 -20.71 16.49 12.37
C GLN A 143 -19.36 17.21 12.29
N LEU A 144 -18.85 17.73 13.41
CA LEU A 144 -17.52 18.31 13.46
C LEU A 144 -16.44 17.28 13.11
N ALA A 145 -16.52 16.06 13.67
CA ALA A 145 -15.60 14.96 13.36
C ALA A 145 -15.64 14.59 11.87
N ALA A 146 -16.82 14.59 11.25
CA ALA A 146 -16.95 14.32 9.83
C ALA A 146 -16.34 15.43 8.96
N VAL A 147 -16.49 16.70 9.33
CA VAL A 147 -15.86 17.83 8.64
C VAL A 147 -14.33 17.73 8.75
N VAL A 148 -13.81 17.42 9.92
CA VAL A 148 -12.37 17.22 10.15
C VAL A 148 -11.86 16.05 9.31
N ALA A 149 -12.59 14.93 9.27
CA ALA A 149 -12.22 13.78 8.46
C ALA A 149 -12.25 14.07 6.96
N ALA A 150 -13.25 14.83 6.47
CA ALA A 150 -13.31 15.26 5.10
C ALA A 150 -12.16 16.20 4.73
N GLY A 151 -11.82 17.13 5.61
CA GLY A 151 -10.67 18.02 5.46
C GLY A 151 -9.35 17.25 5.42
N ALA A 152 -9.17 16.28 6.32
CA ALA A 152 -8.00 15.41 6.33
C ALA A 152 -7.87 14.59 5.05
N LEU A 153 -8.98 14.04 4.54
CA LEU A 153 -9.00 13.33 3.26
C LEU A 153 -8.60 14.25 2.10
N ALA A 154 -9.09 15.48 2.07
CA ALA A 154 -8.70 16.46 1.05
C ALA A 154 -7.19 16.76 1.13
N VAL A 155 -6.63 16.90 2.33
CA VAL A 155 -5.19 17.13 2.54
C VAL A 155 -4.36 15.94 2.08
N CYS A 156 -4.80 14.69 2.30
CA CYS A 156 -4.10 13.48 1.84
C CYS A 156 -3.95 13.41 0.32
N ILE A 157 -4.87 14.02 -0.43
CA ILE A 157 -4.86 13.99 -1.89
C ILE A 157 -3.83 14.97 -2.48
N LEU A 158 -3.44 16.00 -1.73
CA LEU A 158 -2.56 17.07 -2.24
C LEU A 158 -1.23 16.57 -2.83
N PRO A 159 -0.47 15.65 -2.20
CA PRO A 159 0.78 15.14 -2.77
C PRO A 159 0.54 14.41 -4.10
N VAL A 160 -0.54 13.63 -4.19
CA VAL A 160 -0.91 12.89 -5.40
C VAL A 160 -1.33 13.85 -6.52
N LEU A 161 -2.11 14.88 -6.20
CA LEU A 161 -2.45 15.93 -7.16
C LEU A 161 -1.21 16.67 -7.64
N GLY A 162 -0.29 17.02 -6.73
CA GLY A 162 0.98 17.64 -7.08
C GLY A 162 1.76 16.80 -8.09
N ALA A 163 1.90 15.50 -7.84
CA ALA A 163 2.57 14.56 -8.73
C ALA A 163 1.86 14.40 -10.08
N ALA A 164 0.52 14.41 -10.08
CA ALA A 164 -0.28 14.34 -11.29
C ALA A 164 -0.11 15.60 -12.17
N PHE A 165 -0.11 16.79 -11.56
CA PHE A 165 0.12 18.05 -12.27
C PHE A 165 1.54 18.20 -12.81
N ASP A 166 2.53 17.66 -12.09
CA ASP A 166 3.92 17.61 -12.55
C ASP A 166 4.11 16.65 -13.74
N GLY A 167 3.21 15.70 -13.92
CA GLY A 167 3.19 14.71 -15.00
C GLY A 167 4.30 13.68 -14.95
N ALA A 168 5.26 13.84 -14.05
CA ALA A 168 6.43 12.97 -13.95
C ALA A 168 6.24 11.85 -12.90
N TRP A 169 5.25 11.95 -12.02
CA TRP A 169 4.99 10.97 -10.94
C TRP A 169 6.25 10.63 -10.15
N SER A 170 7.10 11.64 -9.91
CA SER A 170 8.42 11.49 -9.28
C SER A 170 9.40 10.59 -10.05
N MET A 171 9.11 10.24 -11.28
CA MET A 171 10.07 9.53 -12.12
C MET A 171 11.26 10.43 -12.44
N PRO A 172 12.49 9.90 -12.44
CA PRO A 172 13.67 10.66 -12.82
C PRO A 172 13.51 11.26 -14.21
N ARG A 173 13.71 12.57 -14.34
CA ARG A 173 13.72 13.28 -15.64
C ARG A 173 15.03 13.14 -16.41
N GLY A 174 15.88 12.21 -15.97
CA GLY A 174 17.17 11.95 -16.57
C GLY A 174 17.09 11.21 -17.90
N ASP A 175 18.06 11.49 -18.76
CA ASP A 175 18.29 10.70 -19.95
C ASP A 175 18.82 9.31 -19.56
N HIS A 176 17.93 8.31 -19.63
CA HIS A 176 18.27 6.92 -19.30
C HIS A 176 19.26 6.31 -20.31
N THR A 177 19.43 6.92 -21.50
CA THR A 177 20.41 6.46 -22.48
C THR A 177 21.83 6.53 -21.93
N ARG A 178 22.07 7.45 -20.98
CA ARG A 178 23.36 7.55 -20.30
C ARG A 178 23.68 6.31 -19.45
N ALA A 179 22.67 5.69 -18.82
CA ALA A 179 22.82 4.45 -18.07
C ALA A 179 23.05 3.24 -18.99
N LEU A 180 22.59 3.33 -20.24
CA LEU A 180 22.69 2.27 -21.25
C LEU A 180 23.90 2.42 -22.18
N ARG A 181 24.78 3.40 -21.95
CA ARG A 181 26.00 3.60 -22.80
C ARG A 181 26.95 2.41 -22.84
N PHE A 182 26.92 1.57 -21.79
CA PHE A 182 27.72 0.37 -21.78
C PHE A 182 27.29 -0.61 -22.90
N ILE A 183 26.03 -0.57 -23.34
CA ILE A 183 25.52 -1.42 -24.43
C ILE A 183 26.16 -1.04 -25.75
N ASP A 184 26.33 0.27 -26.02
CA ASP A 184 27.00 0.74 -27.24
C ASP A 184 28.48 0.32 -27.26
N ALA A 185 29.17 0.43 -26.12
CA ALA A 185 30.58 0.02 -26.01
C ALA A 185 30.77 -1.49 -26.16
N GLU A 186 29.85 -2.29 -25.60
CA GLU A 186 29.91 -3.75 -25.69
C GLU A 186 29.46 -4.29 -27.07
N ASN A 187 28.59 -3.55 -27.76
CA ASN A 187 28.13 -3.92 -29.10
C ASN A 187 29.21 -3.74 -30.19
N ASP A 188 30.16 -2.84 -29.97
CA ASP A 188 31.32 -2.67 -30.87
C ASP A 188 32.33 -3.83 -30.76
N GLU A 189 32.38 -4.54 -29.62
CA GLU A 189 33.27 -5.69 -29.41
C GLU A 189 32.66 -7.04 -29.86
N ALA A 190 31.35 -7.22 -29.74
CA ALA A 190 30.64 -8.43 -30.15
C ALA A 190 29.20 -8.13 -30.55
N PRO A 191 28.85 -8.10 -31.86
CA PRO A 191 27.47 -7.88 -32.25
C PRO A 191 26.60 -9.03 -31.73
N PHE A 192 25.57 -8.66 -30.99
CA PHE A 192 24.56 -9.62 -30.52
C PHE A 192 23.93 -10.35 -31.72
N ARG A 193 24.08 -11.67 -31.76
CA ARG A 193 23.47 -12.55 -32.74
C ARG A 193 22.27 -13.25 -32.17
#